data_1091c700af90341e418c419a62910bba
#
_entry.id   1091c700af90341e418c419a62910bba
#
_cell.length_a   1.000
_cell.length_b   1.000
_cell.length_c   1.000
_cell.angle_alpha   90.00
_cell.angle_beta   90.00
_cell.angle_gamma   90.00
#
_symmetry.space_group_name_H-M   'P 1'
#
loop_
_entity.id
_entity.type
_entity.pdbx_description
1 polymer ?
#
loop_
_entity_poly.entity_id
_entity_poly.type
_entity_poly.pdbx_seq_one_letter_code
_entity_poly.pdbx_strand_id
1 'polypeptide(L)'
;MPKVRKNKSKDNVVPFNKPKVDKVAEEKRELRQSEQDRLNAVIKEKCSEILEMIDLSQIEKQWGLYAFLFHCKQVAAFDLHPSEYVRINDATNKEIIKNQREFLEESFPEFVRDESNTEENTKKVLH
;
A
#
# COMPACT_ATOMS: atom_id res chain seq x y z
N MET A 1 -42.48 -10.90 -32.76
CA MET A 1 -41.97 -10.34 -32.73
C MET A 1 -41.48 -9.97 -32.49
N PRO A 2 -41.91 -10.02 -32.21
CA PRO A 2 -41.46 -9.45 -31.85
C PRO A 2 -41.08 -9.02 -31.39
N LYS A 3 -41.18 -8.93 -31.27
CA LYS A 3 -40.79 -8.29 -30.86
C LYS A 3 -40.58 -8.07 -29.98
N VAL A 4 -41.20 -8.34 -29.77
CA VAL A 4 -41.00 -7.99 -29.06
C VAL A 4 -40.68 -8.25 -28.39
N ARG A 5 -40.83 -8.77 -28.50
CA ARG A 5 -40.49 -8.86 -27.84
C ARG A 5 -39.55 -8.83 -27.45
N LYS A 6 -39.44 -8.76 -27.72
CA LYS A 6 -38.72 -8.51 -27.40
C LYS A 6 -38.04 -8.12 -26.59
N ASN A 7 -38.06 -8.49 -26.34
CA ASN A 7 -37.41 -7.96 -25.67
C ASN A 7 -37.34 -7.22 -24.66
N LYS A 8 -37.47 -7.07 -24.42
CA LYS A 8 -37.76 -5.86 -23.70
C LYS A 8 -37.94 -6.05 -22.22
N SER A 9 -38.44 -7.15 -21.82
CA SER A 9 -38.57 -7.49 -20.41
C SER A 9 -37.24 -7.56 -19.72
N LYS A 10 -36.24 -8.03 -20.41
CA LYS A 10 -34.90 -8.13 -19.84
C LYS A 10 -34.30 -6.76 -19.55
N ASP A 11 -34.57 -5.79 -20.37
CA ASP A 11 -34.06 -4.45 -20.16
C ASP A 11 -34.66 -3.81 -18.93
N ASN A 12 -35.93 -4.08 -18.67
CA ASN A 12 -36.61 -3.50 -17.52
C ASN A 12 -36.18 -4.11 -16.21
N VAL A 13 -35.96 -5.41 -16.20
CA VAL A 13 -35.61 -6.12 -14.97
C VAL A 13 -34.17 -5.83 -14.51
N VAL A 14 -33.25 -5.84 -15.44
CA VAL A 14 -31.83 -5.63 -15.11
C VAL A 14 -31.56 -4.26 -14.50
N PRO A 15 -32.05 -3.15 -15.09
CA PRO A 15 -31.80 -1.83 -14.49
C PRO A 15 -32.35 -1.65 -13.09
N PHE A 16 -33.49 -2.25 -12.79
CA PHE A 16 -34.08 -2.13 -11.45
C PHE A 16 -33.27 -2.83 -10.40
N ASN A 17 -32.74 -3.99 -10.73
CA ASN A 17 -31.99 -4.77 -9.77
C ASN A 17 -30.59 -4.20 -9.54
N LYS A 18 -29.96 -3.66 -10.58
CA LYS A 18 -28.61 -3.13 -10.47
C LYS A 18 -28.44 -2.02 -9.42
N PRO A 19 -29.30 -0.98 -9.41
CA PRO A 19 -29.14 0.08 -8.42
C PRO A 19 -29.19 -0.44 -6.98
N LYS A 20 -30.04 -1.39 -6.73
CA LYS A 20 -30.21 -1.96 -5.41
C LYS A 20 -28.99 -2.74 -4.97
N VAL A 21 -28.45 -3.56 -5.88
CA VAL A 21 -27.25 -4.35 -5.62
C VAL A 21 -26.04 -3.44 -5.44
N ASP A 22 -25.93 -2.42 -6.28
CA ASP A 22 -24.83 -1.47 -6.20
C ASP A 22 -24.81 -0.73 -4.86
N LYS A 23 -26.00 -0.38 -4.37
CA LYS A 23 -26.10 0.33 -3.09
C LYS A 23 -25.60 -0.52 -1.93
N VAL A 24 -25.98 -1.79 -1.90
CA VAL A 24 -25.52 -2.71 -0.86
C VAL A 24 -24.00 -2.92 -0.96
N ALA A 25 -23.50 -3.05 -2.18
CA ALA A 25 -22.06 -3.23 -2.39
C ALA A 25 -21.30 -1.96 -1.97
N GLU A 26 -21.87 -0.78 -2.20
CA GLU A 26 -21.25 0.46 -1.77
C GLU A 26 -21.17 0.56 -0.24
N GLU A 27 -22.25 0.21 0.43
CA GLU A 27 -22.29 0.22 1.90
C GLU A 27 -21.24 -0.70 2.47
N LYS A 28 -21.07 -1.89 1.90
CA LYS A 28 -20.05 -2.84 2.33
C LYS A 28 -18.65 -2.31 2.08
N ARG A 29 -18.44 -1.65 0.94
CA ARG A 29 -17.14 -1.08 0.63
C ARG A 29 -16.80 0.07 1.56
N GLU A 30 -17.77 0.92 1.87
CA GLU A 30 -17.56 2.05 2.79
C GLU A 30 -17.23 1.56 4.18
N LEU A 31 -17.93 0.53 4.65
CA LEU A 31 -17.66 -0.05 5.96
C LEU A 31 -16.27 -0.65 6.01
N ARG A 32 -15.89 -1.38 4.96
CA ARG A 32 -14.57 -2.00 4.87
C ARG A 32 -13.47 -0.93 4.84
N GLN A 33 -13.69 0.12 4.06
CA GLN A 33 -12.73 1.21 3.97
C GLN A 33 -12.55 1.91 5.31
N SER A 34 -13.64 2.14 6.01
CA SER A 34 -13.61 2.77 7.33
C SER A 34 -12.82 1.93 8.32
N GLU A 35 -13.01 0.62 8.30
CA GLU A 35 -12.26 -0.28 9.17
C GLU A 35 -10.78 -0.33 8.81
N GLN A 36 -10.47 -0.31 7.52
CA GLN A 36 -9.09 -0.28 7.06
C GLN A 36 -8.40 1.01 7.50
N ASP A 37 -9.08 2.14 7.39
CA ASP A 37 -8.54 3.43 7.81
C ASP A 37 -8.27 3.45 9.30
N ARG A 38 -9.20 2.91 10.09
CA ARG A 38 -9.04 2.85 11.53
C ARG A 38 -7.86 1.96 11.92
N LEU A 39 -7.77 0.79 11.30
CA LEU A 39 -6.68 -0.14 11.57
C LEU A 39 -5.34 0.48 11.18
N ASN A 40 -5.30 1.14 10.03
CA ASN A 40 -4.08 1.79 9.56
C ASN A 40 -3.63 2.86 10.55
N ALA A 41 -4.57 3.64 11.09
CA ALA A 41 -4.24 4.67 12.07
C ALA A 41 -3.68 4.06 13.36
N VAL A 42 -4.26 2.96 13.82
CA VAL A 42 -3.77 2.26 15.01
C VAL A 42 -2.37 1.70 14.77
N ILE A 43 -2.15 1.08 13.63
CA ILE A 43 -0.82 0.53 13.29
C ILE A 43 0.21 1.66 13.25
N LYS A 44 -0.13 2.78 12.64
CA LYS A 44 0.76 3.93 12.56
C LYS A 44 1.10 4.47 13.95
N GLU A 45 0.12 4.52 14.83
CA GLU A 45 0.33 4.96 16.20
C GLU A 45 1.28 4.02 16.94
N LYS A 46 1.08 2.71 16.79
CA LYS A 46 1.95 1.73 17.43
C LYS A 46 3.36 1.79 16.89
N CYS A 47 3.51 2.01 15.60
CA CYS A 47 4.83 2.21 15.01
C CYS A 47 5.52 3.43 15.62
N SER A 48 4.78 4.52 15.83
CA SER A 48 5.32 5.72 16.45
C SER A 48 5.78 5.47 17.88
N GLU A 49 5.02 4.67 18.64
CA GLU A 49 5.41 4.30 20.00
C GLU A 49 6.70 3.50 20.01
N ILE A 50 6.84 2.57 19.06
CA ILE A 50 8.06 1.75 18.95
C ILE A 50 9.25 2.63 18.60
N LEU A 51 9.07 3.56 17.66
CA LEU A 51 10.14 4.48 17.29
C LEU A 51 10.59 5.33 18.46
N GLU A 52 9.64 5.78 19.28
CA GLU A 52 9.94 6.54 20.47
C GLU A 52 10.75 5.71 21.46
N MET A 53 10.37 4.45 21.65
CA MET A 53 11.11 3.54 22.51
C MET A 53 12.55 3.36 22.02
N ILE A 54 12.72 3.23 20.70
CA ILE A 54 14.05 3.11 20.11
C ILE A 54 14.86 4.37 20.37
N ASP A 55 14.25 5.54 20.19
CA ASP A 55 14.94 6.82 20.41
C ASP A 55 15.34 7.01 21.87
N LEU A 56 14.53 6.50 22.79
CA LEU A 56 14.84 6.61 24.24
C LEU A 56 15.83 5.56 24.71
N SER A 57 16.09 4.53 23.91
CA SER A 57 17.06 3.51 24.27
C SER A 57 18.48 4.04 24.05
N GLN A 58 19.43 3.39 24.67
CA GLN A 58 20.85 3.77 24.51
C GLN A 58 21.52 3.01 23.38
N ILE A 59 20.73 2.25 22.63
CA ILE A 59 21.23 1.49 21.50
C ILE A 59 21.15 2.35 20.25
N GLU A 60 22.05 2.14 19.32
CA GLU A 60 22.05 2.87 18.07
C GLU A 60 20.70 2.74 17.35
N LYS A 61 20.19 3.86 16.88
CA LYS A 61 18.89 3.92 16.21
C LYS A 61 18.82 2.94 15.04
N GLN A 62 19.89 2.84 14.28
CA GLN A 62 19.97 1.96 13.12
C GLN A 62 19.71 0.51 13.50
N TRP A 63 20.29 0.08 14.60
CA TRP A 63 20.09 -1.29 15.08
C TRP A 63 18.66 -1.53 15.53
N GLY A 64 18.10 -0.57 16.25
CA GLY A 64 16.71 -0.66 16.69
C GLY A 64 15.72 -0.73 15.53
N LEU A 65 15.95 0.08 14.50
CA LEU A 65 15.12 0.06 13.31
C LEU A 65 15.25 -1.26 12.56
N TYR A 66 16.44 -1.80 12.48
CA TYR A 66 16.65 -3.11 11.87
C TYR A 66 15.85 -4.19 12.60
N ALA A 67 15.94 -4.21 13.92
CA ALA A 67 15.21 -5.20 14.72
C ALA A 67 13.71 -5.06 14.54
N PHE A 68 13.20 -3.85 14.54
CA PHE A 68 11.80 -3.57 14.34
C PHE A 68 11.33 -4.11 12.98
N LEU A 69 12.07 -3.76 11.94
CA LEU A 69 11.73 -4.19 10.58
C LEU A 69 11.79 -5.71 10.44
N PHE A 70 12.84 -6.31 11.01
CA PHE A 70 13.01 -7.76 10.97
C PHE A 70 11.81 -8.47 11.60
N HIS A 71 11.41 -8.07 12.79
CA HIS A 71 10.31 -8.72 13.48
C HIS A 71 8.97 -8.52 12.79
N CYS A 72 8.74 -7.35 12.21
CA CYS A 72 7.54 -7.11 11.42
C CYS A 72 7.46 -8.06 10.23
N LYS A 73 8.56 -8.19 9.51
CA LYS A 73 8.61 -9.08 8.35
C LYS A 73 8.49 -10.55 8.76
N GLN A 74 9.09 -10.92 9.87
CA GLN A 74 9.02 -12.30 10.35
C GLN A 74 7.59 -12.69 10.70
N VAL A 75 6.87 -11.82 11.39
CA VAL A 75 5.47 -12.07 11.72
C VAL A 75 4.65 -12.26 10.45
N ALA A 76 4.84 -11.39 9.48
CA ALA A 76 4.13 -11.48 8.21
C ALA A 76 4.47 -12.77 7.48
N ALA A 77 5.74 -13.16 7.49
CA ALA A 77 6.19 -14.36 6.80
C ALA A 77 5.58 -15.63 7.40
N PHE A 78 5.36 -15.64 8.70
CA PHE A 78 4.76 -16.81 9.34
C PHE A 78 3.24 -16.86 9.20
N ASP A 79 2.59 -15.71 9.05
CA ASP A 79 1.13 -15.66 8.93
C ASP A 79 0.62 -15.78 7.51
N LEU A 80 1.47 -15.56 6.53
CA LEU A 80 1.08 -15.58 5.12
C LEU A 80 1.67 -16.79 4.41
N HIS A 81 1.00 -17.22 3.34
CA HIS A 81 1.59 -18.18 2.43
C HIS A 81 2.85 -17.58 1.83
N PRO A 82 3.93 -18.37 1.61
CA PRO A 82 5.18 -17.82 1.09
C PRO A 82 5.03 -16.98 -0.17
N SER A 83 4.18 -17.39 -1.11
CA SER A 83 3.97 -16.63 -2.33
C SER A 83 3.30 -15.28 -2.08
N GLU A 84 2.37 -15.24 -1.12
CA GLU A 84 1.71 -14.01 -0.74
C GLU A 84 2.67 -13.08 -0.02
N TYR A 85 3.49 -13.63 0.85
CA TYR A 85 4.48 -12.82 1.56
C TYR A 85 5.42 -12.13 0.58
N VAL A 86 5.95 -12.88 -0.39
CA VAL A 86 6.85 -12.31 -1.40
C VAL A 86 6.17 -11.20 -2.17
N ARG A 87 4.93 -11.43 -2.60
CA ARG A 87 4.17 -10.44 -3.36
C ARG A 87 3.94 -9.16 -2.56
N ILE A 88 3.51 -9.31 -1.32
CA ILE A 88 3.23 -8.17 -0.46
C ILE A 88 4.51 -7.43 -0.10
N ASN A 89 5.57 -8.17 0.21
CA ASN A 89 6.86 -7.57 0.52
C ASN A 89 7.38 -6.75 -0.65
N ASP A 90 7.29 -7.27 -1.86
CA ASP A 90 7.72 -6.54 -3.05
C ASP A 90 6.86 -5.30 -3.29
N ALA A 91 5.55 -5.44 -3.13
CA ALA A 91 4.63 -4.31 -3.34
C ALA A 91 4.88 -3.19 -2.33
N THR A 92 5.06 -3.54 -1.05
CA THR A 92 5.32 -2.55 -0.02
C THR A 92 6.67 -1.88 -0.21
N ASN A 93 7.68 -2.64 -0.61
CA ASN A 93 9.00 -2.05 -0.87
C ASN A 93 8.94 -1.04 -2.02
N LYS A 94 8.23 -1.35 -3.08
CA LYS A 94 8.06 -0.42 -4.20
C LYS A 94 7.36 0.86 -3.77
N GLU A 95 6.31 0.72 -2.97
CA GLU A 95 5.56 1.87 -2.49
C GLU A 95 6.41 2.74 -1.57
N ILE A 96 7.19 2.13 -0.69
CA ILE A 96 8.07 2.85 0.22
C ILE A 96 9.13 3.62 -0.56
N ILE A 97 9.75 2.98 -1.54
CA ILE A 97 10.76 3.63 -2.36
C ILE A 97 10.17 4.80 -3.13
N LYS A 98 8.96 4.63 -3.67
CA LYS A 98 8.26 5.71 -4.35
C LYS A 98 8.01 6.89 -3.41
N ASN A 99 7.54 6.61 -2.20
CA ASN A 99 7.26 7.66 -1.23
C ASN A 99 8.53 8.36 -0.79
N GLN A 100 9.63 7.64 -0.62
CA GLN A 100 10.92 8.23 -0.31
C GLN A 100 11.39 9.18 -1.41
N ARG A 101 11.23 8.74 -2.66
CA ARG A 101 11.63 9.56 -3.80
C ARG A 101 10.82 10.85 -3.87
N GLU A 102 9.51 10.75 -3.67
CA GLU A 102 8.65 11.93 -3.67
C GLU A 102 9.04 12.89 -2.55
N PHE A 103 9.31 12.36 -1.37
CA PHE A 103 9.74 13.18 -0.24
C PHE A 103 11.06 13.89 -0.56
N LEU A 104 12.03 13.20 -1.14
CA LEU A 104 13.31 13.76 -1.49
C LEU A 104 13.17 14.82 -2.59
N GLU A 105 12.29 14.60 -3.56
CA GLU A 105 12.04 15.58 -4.61
C GLU A 105 11.46 16.87 -4.05
N GLU A 106 10.54 16.77 -3.10
CA GLU A 106 9.92 17.95 -2.49
C GLU A 106 10.87 18.67 -1.55
N SER A 107 11.59 17.92 -0.73
CA SER A 107 12.45 18.49 0.31
C SER A 107 13.84 18.84 -0.20
N PHE A 108 14.37 18.06 -1.11
CA PHE A 108 15.74 18.21 -1.61
C PHE A 108 15.80 17.94 -3.11
N PRO A 109 15.25 18.85 -3.93
CA PRO A 109 15.21 18.64 -5.38
C PRO A 109 16.59 18.42 -6.00
N GLU A 110 17.60 19.11 -5.48
CA GLU A 110 18.97 19.00 -5.97
C GLU A 110 19.56 17.64 -5.71
N PHE A 111 19.25 17.06 -4.56
CA PHE A 111 19.72 15.73 -4.18
C PHE A 111 19.22 14.66 -5.16
N VAL A 112 17.95 14.73 -5.53
CA VAL A 112 17.36 13.76 -6.45
C VAL A 112 17.99 13.89 -7.83
N ARG A 113 18.25 15.12 -8.28
CA ARG A 113 18.89 15.37 -9.56
C ARG A 113 20.29 14.77 -9.61
N ASP A 114 21.06 14.98 -8.55
CA ASP A 114 22.42 14.43 -8.44
C ASP A 114 22.40 12.90 -8.45
N GLU A 115 21.45 12.33 -7.74
CA GLU A 115 21.29 10.87 -7.70
C GLU A 115 20.97 10.31 -9.08
N SER A 116 20.12 10.98 -9.84
CA SER A 116 19.79 10.58 -11.20
C SER A 116 21.03 10.60 -12.10
N ASN A 117 21.84 11.66 -11.97
CA ASN A 117 23.07 11.77 -12.74
C ASN A 117 24.05 10.64 -12.38
N THR A 118 24.13 10.31 -11.10
CA THR A 118 24.99 9.22 -10.66
C THR A 118 24.54 7.89 -11.24
N GLU A 119 23.25 7.64 -11.29
CA GLU A 119 22.71 6.42 -11.87
C GLU A 119 23.04 6.34 -13.37
N GLU A 120 22.90 7.44 -14.08
CA GLU A 120 23.23 7.49 -15.50
C GLU A 120 24.71 7.19 -15.74
N ASN A 121 25.56 7.79 -14.94
CA ASN A 121 27.00 7.54 -15.04
C ASN A 121 27.35 6.08 -14.76
N THR A 122 26.69 5.49 -13.76
CA THR A 122 26.89 4.09 -13.44
C THR A 122 26.49 3.19 -14.59
N LYS A 123 25.36 3.49 -15.22
CA LYS A 123 24.89 2.73 -16.38
C LYS A 123 25.87 2.83 -17.56
N LYS A 124 26.41 4.02 -17.78
CA LYS A 124 27.40 4.22 -18.84
C LYS A 124 28.67 3.42 -18.58
N VAL A 125 29.10 3.37 -17.34
CA VAL A 125 30.29 2.60 -16.96
C VAL A 125 30.07 1.12 -17.17
N LEU A 126 28.87 0.62 -16.85
CA LEU A 126 28.56 -0.80 -17.00
C LEU A 126 28.45 -1.24 -18.45
N HIS A 127 28.17 -0.34 -19.34
CA HIS A 127 28.07 -0.63 -20.77
C HIS A 127 29.39 -0.37 -21.46
#